data_865875dd405a59505671fc7e60b96ae3
#
_entry.id   865875dd405a59505671fc7e60b96ae3
#
_cell.length_a   1.000
_cell.length_b   1.000
_cell.length_c   1.000
_cell.angle_alpha   90.00
_cell.angle_beta   90.00
_cell.angle_gamma   90.00
#
_symmetry.space_group_name_H-M   'P 1'
#
loop_
_entity.id
_entity.type
_entity.pdbx_description
1 polymer ?
#
loop_
_entity_poly.entity_id
_entity_poly.type
_entity_poly.pdbx_seq_one_letter_code
_entity_poly.pdbx_strand_id
1 'polypeptide(L)'
;MPSAEFDTYFHDRAGRFSAFYRSEPVARLLGRGPLFDRLRGAVTVVEQTEARRVLDLGCGSGPLFAPLAALGVHVTGIDPAPAMVALARREAERHPGLVVVQARGWETVDERDAYDVAVALGVFDYVDEPAGLLRRMGVAARHVVGSFPAPGLRTQLRRVRYGARGVHVHGYRPGDIARLAAASGMTVEKITPLGRAGYLVHFVRAAA
;
A
#
# COMPACT_ATOMS: atom_id res chain seq x y z
N MET A 1 8.43 -1.47 14.96
CA MET A 1 8.32 0.00 14.83
C MET A 1 9.20 0.42 13.67
N PRO A 2 8.70 1.18 12.67
CA PRO A 2 9.59 1.85 11.73
C PRO A 2 10.55 2.70 12.55
N SER A 3 11.84 2.70 12.18
CA SER A 3 12.83 3.52 12.89
C SER A 3 12.51 5.00 12.69
N ALA A 4 12.88 5.88 13.64
CA ALA A 4 12.78 7.32 13.49
C ALA A 4 13.46 7.83 12.19
N GLU A 5 14.43 7.08 11.69
CA GLU A 5 15.13 7.30 10.42
C GLU A 5 14.24 7.04 9.20
N PHE A 6 13.29 6.07 9.29
CA PHE A 6 12.29 5.79 8.26
C PHE A 6 11.33 6.97 8.09
N ASP A 7 10.79 7.49 9.18
CA ASP A 7 9.86 8.63 9.17
C ASP A 7 10.55 9.89 8.62
N THR A 8 11.80 10.14 9.03
CA THR A 8 12.63 11.26 8.54
C THR A 8 12.88 11.14 7.03
N TYR A 9 13.17 9.93 6.53
CA TYR A 9 13.40 9.70 5.10
C TYR A 9 12.20 10.06 4.22
N PHE A 10 11.00 9.66 4.65
CA PHE A 10 9.77 9.97 3.91
C PHE A 10 9.34 11.42 4.10
N HIS A 11 9.60 12.02 5.27
CA HIS A 11 9.37 13.43 5.53
C HIS A 11 10.11 14.32 4.52
N ASP A 12 11.42 14.14 4.38
CA ASP A 12 12.28 14.96 3.51
C ASP A 12 11.96 14.83 2.01
N ARG A 13 11.27 13.77 1.61
CA ARG A 13 11.02 13.43 0.21
C ARG A 13 9.56 13.36 -0.19
N ALA A 14 8.64 13.72 0.71
CA ALA A 14 7.21 13.67 0.46
C ALA A 14 6.80 14.36 -0.85
N GLY A 15 7.33 15.56 -1.12
CA GLY A 15 7.06 16.30 -2.35
C GLY A 15 7.54 15.58 -3.63
N ARG A 16 8.67 14.85 -3.57
CA ARG A 16 9.19 14.07 -4.71
C ARG A 16 8.35 12.82 -4.94
N PHE A 17 7.90 12.16 -3.88
CA PHE A 17 7.00 11.01 -4.00
C PHE A 17 5.66 11.40 -4.61
N SER A 18 5.06 12.49 -4.15
CA SER A 18 3.83 13.03 -4.73
C SER A 18 3.97 13.39 -6.20
N ALA A 19 5.12 13.95 -6.62
CA ALA A 19 5.37 14.31 -8.01
C ALA A 19 5.35 13.11 -8.97
N PHE A 20 5.63 11.88 -8.50
CA PHE A 20 5.59 10.67 -9.33
C PHE A 20 4.19 10.30 -9.82
N TYR A 21 3.15 10.76 -9.14
CA TYR A 21 1.75 10.49 -9.49
C TYR A 21 1.10 11.61 -10.32
N ARG A 22 1.82 12.70 -10.63
CA ARG A 22 1.26 13.85 -11.36
C ARG A 22 1.00 13.59 -12.83
N SER A 23 1.78 12.72 -13.49
CA SER A 23 1.64 12.46 -14.92
C SER A 23 2.03 11.01 -15.23
N GLU A 24 1.02 10.20 -15.57
CA GLU A 24 1.24 8.80 -15.96
C GLU A 24 2.09 8.65 -17.22
N PRO A 25 1.89 9.42 -18.32
CA PRO A 25 2.72 9.29 -19.52
C PRO A 25 4.21 9.50 -19.23
N VAL A 26 4.54 10.55 -18.48
CA VAL A 26 5.92 10.85 -18.06
C VAL A 26 6.47 9.75 -17.16
N ALA A 27 5.69 9.27 -16.21
CA ALA A 27 6.11 8.19 -15.32
C ALA A 27 6.36 6.88 -16.07
N ARG A 28 5.54 6.55 -17.08
CA ARG A 28 5.75 5.38 -17.94
C ARG A 28 7.04 5.50 -18.76
N LEU A 29 7.31 6.65 -19.35
CA LEU A 29 8.55 6.93 -20.07
C LEU A 29 9.78 6.76 -19.17
N LEU A 30 9.68 7.14 -17.89
CA LEU A 30 10.73 6.98 -16.89
C LEU A 30 10.76 5.57 -16.22
N GLY A 31 10.08 4.57 -16.81
CA GLY A 31 10.04 3.20 -16.29
C GLY A 31 9.27 3.03 -14.97
N ARG A 32 8.37 3.97 -14.65
CA ARG A 32 7.54 3.98 -13.43
C ARG A 32 6.09 3.55 -13.66
N GLY A 33 5.77 3.03 -14.84
CA GLY A 33 4.45 2.46 -15.17
C GLY A 33 3.87 1.55 -14.08
N PRO A 34 4.67 0.65 -13.46
CA PRO A 34 4.18 -0.22 -12.39
C PRO A 34 3.56 0.49 -11.18
N LEU A 35 3.87 1.79 -10.94
CA LEU A 35 3.20 2.57 -9.89
C LEU A 35 1.72 2.78 -10.21
N PHE A 36 1.39 3.05 -11.48
CA PHE A 36 0.02 3.24 -11.94
C PHE A 36 -0.71 1.90 -12.13
N ASP A 37 0.03 0.88 -12.59
CA ASP A 37 -0.55 -0.46 -12.76
C ASP A 37 -1.03 -1.04 -11.43
N ARG A 38 -0.28 -0.86 -10.33
CA ARG A 38 -0.72 -1.28 -9.01
C ARG A 38 -1.91 -0.47 -8.47
N LEU A 39 -1.97 0.85 -8.74
CA LEU A 39 -3.13 1.68 -8.37
C LEU A 39 -4.39 1.19 -9.09
N ARG A 40 -4.33 1.05 -10.42
CA ARG A 40 -5.46 0.54 -11.21
C ARG A 40 -5.89 -0.86 -10.75
N GLY A 41 -4.93 -1.76 -10.53
CA GLY A 41 -5.26 -3.10 -10.04
C GLY A 41 -5.94 -3.10 -8.67
N ALA A 42 -5.56 -2.20 -7.76
CA ALA A 42 -6.23 -2.05 -6.48
C ALA A 42 -7.66 -1.52 -6.65
N VAL A 43 -7.85 -0.48 -7.48
CA VAL A 43 -9.18 0.06 -7.81
C VAL A 43 -10.07 -1.02 -8.44
N THR A 44 -9.53 -1.83 -9.37
CA THR A 44 -10.27 -2.95 -9.99
C THR A 44 -10.75 -3.96 -8.93
N VAL A 45 -9.95 -4.29 -7.92
CA VAL A 45 -10.40 -5.18 -6.83
C VAL A 45 -11.53 -4.54 -6.03
N VAL A 46 -11.43 -3.24 -5.72
CA VAL A 46 -12.49 -2.50 -5.01
C VAL A 46 -13.79 -2.51 -5.80
N GLU A 47 -13.74 -2.30 -7.12
CA GLU A 47 -14.91 -2.39 -8.00
C GLU A 47 -15.49 -3.80 -8.05
N GLN A 48 -14.66 -4.83 -8.26
CA GLN A 48 -15.09 -6.23 -8.36
C GLN A 48 -15.70 -6.78 -7.07
N THR A 49 -15.29 -6.24 -5.92
CA THR A 49 -15.82 -6.63 -4.61
C THR A 49 -16.99 -5.75 -4.17
N GLU A 50 -17.41 -4.78 -5.01
CA GLU A 50 -18.47 -3.82 -4.69
C GLU A 50 -18.25 -3.10 -3.35
N ALA A 51 -16.96 -2.89 -3.02
CA ALA A 51 -16.56 -2.34 -1.74
C ALA A 51 -17.04 -0.90 -1.57
N ARG A 52 -17.51 -0.57 -0.38
CA ARG A 52 -17.98 0.77 0.00
C ARG A 52 -17.05 1.46 0.99
N ARG A 53 -16.28 0.69 1.75
CA ARG A 53 -15.35 1.19 2.77
C ARG A 53 -13.97 0.58 2.53
N VAL A 54 -12.99 1.42 2.29
CA VAL A 54 -11.60 1.02 2.03
C VAL A 54 -10.66 1.60 3.08
N LEU A 55 -9.78 0.77 3.62
CA LEU A 55 -8.64 1.17 4.43
C LEU A 55 -7.38 1.21 3.54
N ASP A 56 -6.74 2.38 3.40
CA ASP A 56 -5.48 2.56 2.67
C ASP A 56 -4.33 2.72 3.66
N LEU A 57 -3.56 1.64 3.88
CA LEU A 57 -2.43 1.62 4.81
C LEU A 57 -1.15 2.07 4.12
N GLY A 58 -0.48 3.07 4.71
CA GLY A 58 0.64 3.76 4.08
C GLY A 58 0.16 4.55 2.88
N CYS A 59 -0.93 5.31 3.05
CA CYS A 59 -1.60 6.04 1.98
C CYS A 59 -0.71 7.09 1.30
N GLY A 60 0.42 7.46 1.91
CA GLY A 60 1.34 8.45 1.39
C GLY A 60 0.65 9.79 1.14
N SER A 61 0.76 10.31 -0.08
CA SER A 61 0.07 11.54 -0.49
C SER A 61 -1.37 11.35 -0.99
N GLY A 62 -1.95 10.17 -0.82
CA GLY A 62 -3.33 9.86 -1.19
C GLY A 62 -3.60 9.58 -2.68
N PRO A 63 -2.73 8.90 -3.43
CA PRO A 63 -2.94 8.66 -4.87
C PRO A 63 -4.15 7.78 -5.18
N LEU A 64 -4.67 7.02 -4.21
CA LEU A 64 -5.90 6.22 -4.34
C LEU A 64 -7.17 7.01 -4.05
N PHE A 65 -7.11 8.19 -3.42
CA PHE A 65 -8.29 8.89 -2.93
C PHE A 65 -9.21 9.33 -4.08
N ALA A 66 -8.68 10.03 -5.08
CA ALA A 66 -9.47 10.49 -6.21
C ALA A 66 -10.15 9.35 -6.99
N PRO A 67 -9.44 8.27 -7.40
CA PRO A 67 -10.10 7.18 -8.12
C PRO A 67 -11.14 6.41 -7.27
N LEU A 68 -10.94 6.25 -5.97
CA LEU A 68 -11.91 5.59 -5.09
C LEU A 68 -13.11 6.49 -4.77
N ALA A 69 -12.87 7.79 -4.54
CA ALA A 69 -13.94 8.76 -4.33
C ALA A 69 -14.84 8.90 -5.57
N ALA A 70 -14.28 8.79 -6.79
CA ALA A 70 -15.05 8.77 -8.03
C ALA A 70 -16.01 7.57 -8.14
N LEU A 71 -15.75 6.49 -7.40
CA LEU A 71 -16.63 5.33 -7.27
C LEU A 71 -17.64 5.45 -6.10
N GLY A 72 -17.62 6.57 -5.37
CA GLY A 72 -18.46 6.78 -4.19
C GLY A 72 -17.99 5.97 -2.96
N VAL A 73 -16.73 5.53 -2.94
CA VAL A 73 -16.15 4.72 -1.86
C VAL A 73 -15.66 5.61 -0.73
N HIS A 74 -15.99 5.24 0.50
CA HIS A 74 -15.43 5.86 1.69
C HIS A 74 -14.03 5.32 1.97
N VAL A 75 -13.04 6.20 2.04
CA VAL A 75 -11.63 5.85 2.23
C VAL A 75 -11.13 6.36 3.57
N THR A 76 -10.55 5.46 4.36
CA THR A 76 -9.72 5.82 5.51
C THR A 76 -8.26 5.63 5.15
N GLY A 77 -7.53 6.72 4.93
CA GLY A 77 -6.08 6.68 4.70
C GLY A 77 -5.32 6.79 6.02
N ILE A 78 -4.35 5.92 6.24
CA ILE A 78 -3.44 6.00 7.39
C ILE A 78 -1.99 6.05 6.92
N ASP A 79 -1.19 6.92 7.54
CA ASP A 79 0.25 7.00 7.30
C ASP A 79 0.95 7.53 8.57
N PRO A 80 2.08 6.96 9.01
CA PRO A 80 2.80 7.46 10.18
C PRO A 80 3.61 8.73 9.91
N ALA A 81 3.98 9.02 8.64
CA ALA A 81 4.85 10.14 8.29
C ALA A 81 4.07 11.47 8.23
N PRO A 82 4.36 12.47 9.11
CA PRO A 82 3.59 13.72 9.18
C PRO A 82 3.53 14.50 7.86
N ALA A 83 4.62 14.50 7.08
CA ALA A 83 4.66 15.18 5.79
C ALA A 83 3.76 14.51 4.74
N MET A 84 3.65 13.16 4.76
CA MET A 84 2.72 12.41 3.91
C MET A 84 1.28 12.69 4.32
N VAL A 85 0.98 12.65 5.62
CA VAL A 85 -0.34 12.99 6.18
C VAL A 85 -0.79 14.40 5.77
N ALA A 86 0.12 15.38 5.80
CA ALA A 86 -0.20 16.75 5.38
C ALA A 86 -0.58 16.81 3.89
N LEU A 87 0.11 16.07 3.03
CA LEU A 87 -0.24 15.98 1.60
C LEU A 87 -1.55 15.22 1.37
N ALA A 88 -1.73 14.10 2.08
CA ALA A 88 -2.95 13.31 2.02
C ALA A 88 -4.19 14.10 2.46
N ARG A 89 -4.09 14.91 3.53
CA ARG A 89 -5.19 15.76 3.98
C ARG A 89 -5.59 16.81 2.94
N ARG A 90 -4.62 17.42 2.26
CA ARG A 90 -4.90 18.37 1.15
C ARG A 90 -5.61 17.67 -0.02
N GLU A 91 -5.27 16.41 -0.29
CA GLU A 91 -5.98 15.64 -1.31
C GLU A 91 -7.39 15.27 -0.84
N ALA A 92 -7.55 14.87 0.44
CA ALA A 92 -8.84 14.54 1.04
C ALA A 92 -9.84 15.72 1.04
N GLU A 93 -9.36 16.97 1.19
CA GLU A 93 -10.19 18.18 1.10
C GLU A 93 -10.95 18.31 -0.23
N ARG A 94 -10.47 17.66 -1.29
CA ARG A 94 -11.14 17.61 -2.60
C ARG A 94 -12.28 16.59 -2.67
N HIS A 95 -12.39 15.73 -1.65
CA HIS A 95 -13.34 14.63 -1.58
C HIS A 95 -14.10 14.65 -0.25
N PRO A 96 -14.82 15.74 0.05
CA PRO A 96 -15.48 15.93 1.35
C PRO A 96 -16.50 14.83 1.62
N GLY A 97 -16.50 14.32 2.85
CA GLY A 97 -17.40 13.24 3.28
C GLY A 97 -17.01 11.83 2.84
N LEU A 98 -16.08 11.68 1.89
CA LEU A 98 -15.63 10.37 1.40
C LEU A 98 -14.25 9.97 1.92
N VAL A 99 -13.36 10.92 2.19
CA VAL A 99 -11.98 10.62 2.58
C VAL A 99 -11.64 11.17 3.97
N VAL A 100 -11.11 10.28 4.83
CA VAL A 100 -10.59 10.63 6.16
C VAL A 100 -9.13 10.22 6.23
N VAL A 101 -8.26 11.08 6.80
CA VAL A 101 -6.83 10.81 6.95
C VAL A 101 -6.43 10.84 8.41
N GLN A 102 -5.79 9.77 8.86
CA GLN A 102 -5.31 9.58 10.23
C GLN A 102 -3.79 9.45 10.27
N ALA A 103 -3.15 10.16 11.19
CA ALA A 103 -1.71 10.07 11.44
C ALA A 103 -1.43 8.91 12.40
N ARG A 104 -1.35 7.68 11.86
CA ARG A 104 -1.06 6.47 12.66
C ARG A 104 -0.37 5.39 11.85
N GLY A 105 0.37 4.53 12.52
CA GLY A 105 0.99 3.36 11.91
C GLY A 105 0.01 2.19 11.79
N TRP A 106 0.37 1.21 10.96
CA TRP A 106 -0.42 -0.01 10.75
C TRP A 106 -0.54 -0.88 12.02
N GLU A 107 0.39 -0.73 12.97
CA GLU A 107 0.42 -1.47 14.24
C GLU A 107 -0.79 -1.14 15.14
N THR A 108 -1.41 0.00 14.90
CA THR A 108 -2.58 0.47 15.66
C THR A 108 -3.90 0.06 15.03
N VAL A 109 -3.89 -0.65 13.89
CA VAL A 109 -5.11 -1.15 13.25
C VAL A 109 -5.62 -2.36 14.04
N ASP A 110 -6.77 -2.21 14.66
CA ASP A 110 -7.43 -3.22 15.50
C ASP A 110 -8.94 -3.35 15.21
N GLU A 111 -9.47 -2.51 14.33
CA GLU A 111 -10.87 -2.52 13.92
C GLU A 111 -11.22 -3.81 13.17
N ARG A 112 -12.12 -4.62 13.71
CA ARG A 112 -12.56 -5.86 13.08
C ARG A 112 -13.70 -5.58 12.10
N ASP A 113 -13.56 -6.11 10.88
CA ASP A 113 -14.58 -6.04 9.81
C ASP A 113 -15.15 -4.63 9.56
N ALA A 114 -14.32 -3.59 9.86
CA ALA A 114 -14.71 -2.20 9.68
C ALA A 114 -14.67 -1.76 8.21
N TYR A 115 -13.95 -2.50 7.38
CA TYR A 115 -13.73 -2.20 5.97
C TYR A 115 -14.06 -3.40 5.10
N ASP A 116 -14.41 -3.14 3.84
CA ASP A 116 -14.66 -4.19 2.85
C ASP A 116 -13.35 -4.64 2.20
N VAL A 117 -12.45 -3.68 1.93
CA VAL A 117 -11.11 -3.90 1.38
C VAL A 117 -10.07 -3.13 2.19
N ALA A 118 -8.94 -3.77 2.50
CA ALA A 118 -7.73 -3.10 3.00
C ALA A 118 -6.64 -3.13 1.92
N VAL A 119 -6.02 -1.98 1.67
CA VAL A 119 -4.99 -1.81 0.63
C VAL A 119 -3.67 -1.39 1.25
N ALA A 120 -2.53 -1.93 0.77
CA ALA A 120 -1.19 -1.53 1.16
C ALA A 120 -0.25 -1.53 -0.06
N LEU A 121 -0.08 -0.36 -0.70
CA LEU A 121 0.73 -0.22 -1.90
C LEU A 121 2.12 0.37 -1.61
N GLY A 122 3.15 -0.48 -1.66
CA GLY A 122 4.55 -0.11 -1.40
C GLY A 122 4.90 -0.07 0.08
N VAL A 123 4.10 -0.69 0.93
CA VAL A 123 4.32 -0.84 2.37
C VAL A 123 5.12 -2.10 2.67
N PHE A 124 4.76 -3.23 2.07
CA PHE A 124 5.47 -4.52 2.22
C PHE A 124 6.94 -4.46 1.80
N ASP A 125 7.35 -3.42 1.07
CA ASP A 125 8.74 -3.15 0.73
C ASP A 125 9.62 -2.96 1.99
N TYR A 126 9.05 -2.46 3.10
CA TYR A 126 9.79 -1.91 4.23
C TYR A 126 9.38 -2.48 5.60
N VAL A 127 8.38 -3.34 5.66
CA VAL A 127 7.88 -3.90 6.93
C VAL A 127 8.65 -5.16 7.29
N ASP A 128 9.28 -5.18 8.46
CA ASP A 128 10.06 -6.32 8.97
C ASP A 128 9.15 -7.48 9.43
N GLU A 129 7.90 -7.18 9.82
CA GLU A 129 6.89 -8.17 10.22
C GLU A 129 5.71 -8.23 9.23
N PRO A 130 5.93 -8.66 7.97
CA PRO A 130 4.89 -8.64 6.95
C PRO A 130 3.70 -9.56 7.28
N ALA A 131 3.90 -10.62 8.07
CA ALA A 131 2.81 -11.49 8.53
C ALA A 131 1.91 -10.79 9.55
N GLY A 132 2.49 -9.99 10.43
CA GLY A 132 1.75 -9.17 11.39
C GLY A 132 0.88 -8.13 10.68
N LEU A 133 1.45 -7.42 9.71
CA LEU A 133 0.71 -6.47 8.88
C LEU A 133 -0.44 -7.16 8.15
N LEU A 134 -0.17 -8.23 7.39
CA LEU A 134 -1.19 -8.91 6.59
C LEU A 134 -2.32 -9.48 7.47
N ARG A 135 -1.99 -9.99 8.67
CA ARG A 135 -2.99 -10.47 9.63
C ARG A 135 -3.90 -9.35 10.11
N ARG A 136 -3.34 -8.18 10.47
CA ARG A 136 -4.14 -7.02 10.89
C ARG A 136 -5.04 -6.51 9.78
N MET A 137 -4.53 -6.45 8.55
CA MET A 137 -5.34 -6.12 7.39
C MET A 137 -6.49 -7.12 7.20
N GLY A 138 -6.22 -8.43 7.36
CA GLY A 138 -7.22 -9.48 7.29
C GLY A 138 -8.24 -9.45 8.44
N VAL A 139 -7.90 -8.90 9.62
CA VAL A 139 -8.86 -8.63 10.69
C VAL A 139 -9.76 -7.44 10.33
N ALA A 140 -9.17 -6.37 9.80
CA ALA A 140 -9.88 -5.14 9.46
C ALA A 140 -10.81 -5.29 8.25
N ALA A 141 -10.47 -6.14 7.28
CA ALA A 141 -11.21 -6.34 6.04
C ALA A 141 -11.20 -7.81 5.58
N ARG A 142 -12.25 -8.22 4.85
CA ARG A 142 -12.28 -9.55 4.24
C ARG A 142 -11.33 -9.66 3.05
N HIS A 143 -11.25 -8.62 2.23
CA HIS A 143 -10.38 -8.54 1.06
C HIS A 143 -9.17 -7.66 1.35
N VAL A 144 -8.00 -8.13 0.96
CA VAL A 144 -6.74 -7.40 1.16
C VAL A 144 -5.99 -7.31 -0.16
N VAL A 145 -5.51 -6.12 -0.50
CA VAL A 145 -4.67 -5.88 -1.67
C VAL A 145 -3.30 -5.36 -1.23
N GLY A 146 -2.26 -6.09 -1.58
CA GLY A 146 -0.88 -5.70 -1.27
C GLY A 146 0.01 -5.66 -2.52
N SER A 147 0.97 -4.72 -2.57
CA SER A 147 2.02 -4.76 -3.58
C SER A 147 3.33 -5.26 -2.98
N PHE A 148 3.97 -6.22 -3.67
CA PHE A 148 5.17 -6.93 -3.23
C PHE A 148 6.29 -6.75 -4.25
N PRO A 149 7.45 -6.18 -3.90
CA PRO A 149 8.56 -6.05 -4.83
C PRO A 149 9.19 -7.42 -5.15
N ALA A 150 9.50 -7.67 -6.42
CA ALA A 150 10.24 -8.86 -6.80
C ALA A 150 11.71 -8.77 -6.37
N PRO A 151 12.35 -9.90 -6.01
CA PRO A 151 13.79 -9.92 -5.84
C PRO A 151 14.48 -9.69 -7.18
N GLY A 152 15.53 -8.87 -7.20
CA GLY A 152 16.26 -8.55 -8.44
C GLY A 152 17.20 -7.37 -8.28
N LEU A 153 17.89 -7.00 -9.36
CA LEU A 153 18.88 -5.91 -9.36
C LEU A 153 18.30 -4.60 -8.81
N ARG A 154 17.06 -4.26 -9.22
CA ARG A 154 16.38 -3.04 -8.74
C ARG A 154 16.19 -3.05 -7.22
N THR A 155 15.77 -4.18 -6.66
CA THR A 155 15.59 -4.34 -5.21
C THR A 155 16.95 -4.33 -4.49
N GLN A 156 17.98 -4.93 -5.08
CA GLN A 156 19.33 -4.90 -4.52
C GLN A 156 19.91 -3.47 -4.50
N LEU A 157 19.77 -2.71 -5.57
CA LEU A 157 20.19 -1.29 -5.62
C LEU A 157 19.44 -0.46 -4.57
N ARG A 158 18.15 -0.73 -4.36
CA ARG A 158 17.38 -0.09 -3.28
C ARG A 158 17.89 -0.49 -1.91
N ARG A 159 18.22 -1.77 -1.67
CA ARG A 159 18.81 -2.24 -0.41
C ARG A 159 20.10 -1.50 -0.06
N VAL A 160 21.02 -1.38 -1.02
CA VAL A 160 22.26 -0.62 -0.83
C VAL A 160 21.98 0.84 -0.53
N ARG A 161 21.14 1.47 -1.36
CA ARG A 161 20.82 2.90 -1.22
C ARG A 161 20.10 3.26 0.06
N TYR A 162 19.22 2.40 0.56
CA TYR A 162 18.40 2.62 1.74
C TYR A 162 19.01 2.02 3.00
N GLY A 163 19.78 0.93 2.88
CA GLY A 163 20.46 0.29 3.99
C GLY A 163 21.46 1.22 4.70
N ALA A 164 22.15 2.09 3.94
CA ALA A 164 22.99 3.16 4.50
C ALA A 164 22.21 4.16 5.40
N ARG A 165 20.89 4.06 5.45
CA ARG A 165 19.97 4.91 6.24
C ARG A 165 19.09 4.08 7.17
N GLY A 166 19.51 2.87 7.54
CA GLY A 166 18.76 1.99 8.45
C GLY A 166 17.44 1.44 7.88
N VAL A 167 17.12 1.66 6.59
CA VAL A 167 15.86 1.21 5.98
C VAL A 167 16.06 -0.10 5.24
N HIS A 168 15.47 -1.17 5.75
CA HIS A 168 15.48 -2.48 5.10
C HIS A 168 14.52 -2.49 3.89
N VAL A 169 14.93 -3.15 2.81
CA VAL A 169 14.08 -3.35 1.63
C VAL A 169 13.93 -4.84 1.38
N HIS A 170 12.70 -5.32 1.45
CA HIS A 170 12.36 -6.72 1.23
C HIS A 170 12.09 -7.00 -0.25
N GLY A 171 12.17 -8.27 -0.64
CA GLY A 171 11.79 -8.75 -1.97
C GLY A 171 11.17 -10.12 -1.84
N TYR A 172 10.10 -10.38 -2.58
CA TYR A 172 9.24 -11.55 -2.44
C TYR A 172 9.15 -12.31 -3.75
N ARG A 173 9.23 -13.65 -3.67
CA ARG A 173 8.82 -14.56 -4.74
C ARG A 173 7.38 -15.03 -4.50
N PRO A 174 6.67 -15.52 -5.51
CA PRO A 174 5.29 -16.04 -5.32
C PRO A 174 5.17 -17.06 -4.18
N GLY A 175 6.16 -17.95 -4.02
CA GLY A 175 6.18 -18.90 -2.90
C GLY A 175 6.34 -18.26 -1.52
N ASP A 176 7.05 -17.12 -1.41
CA ASP A 176 7.16 -16.35 -0.17
C ASP A 176 5.80 -15.73 0.18
N ILE A 177 5.10 -15.19 -0.83
CA ILE A 177 3.77 -14.60 -0.69
C ILE A 177 2.75 -15.65 -0.24
N ALA A 178 2.79 -16.85 -0.82
CA ALA A 178 1.90 -17.94 -0.41
C ALA A 178 2.13 -18.37 1.05
N ARG A 179 3.41 -18.49 1.48
CA ARG A 179 3.74 -18.78 2.88
C ARG A 179 3.29 -17.66 3.83
N LEU A 180 3.47 -16.40 3.41
CA LEU A 180 3.03 -15.23 4.15
C LEU A 180 1.51 -15.25 4.35
N ALA A 181 0.74 -15.54 3.31
CA ALA A 181 -0.71 -15.66 3.36
C ALA A 181 -1.13 -16.72 4.37
N ALA A 182 -0.59 -17.94 4.26
CA ALA A 182 -0.89 -19.03 5.18
C ALA A 182 -0.58 -18.69 6.64
N ALA A 183 0.59 -18.06 6.92
CA ALA A 183 0.99 -17.64 8.25
C ALA A 183 0.11 -16.51 8.83
N SER A 184 -0.68 -15.84 8.00
CA SER A 184 -1.54 -14.71 8.36
C SER A 184 -3.02 -15.05 8.40
N GLY A 185 -3.41 -16.32 8.14
CA GLY A 185 -4.81 -16.74 8.04
C GLY A 185 -5.50 -16.21 6.77
N MET A 186 -4.73 -15.92 5.73
CA MET A 186 -5.22 -15.41 4.46
C MET A 186 -5.00 -16.43 3.35
N THR A 187 -5.83 -16.37 2.32
CA THR A 187 -5.69 -17.14 1.08
C THR A 187 -5.33 -16.20 -0.06
N VAL A 188 -4.41 -16.63 -0.92
CA VAL A 188 -4.09 -15.89 -2.14
C VAL A 188 -5.21 -16.15 -3.16
N GLU A 189 -5.96 -15.12 -3.50
CA GLU A 189 -6.98 -15.17 -4.56
C GLU A 189 -6.37 -14.97 -5.94
N LYS A 190 -5.48 -13.95 -6.07
CA LYS A 190 -4.87 -13.60 -7.35
C LYS A 190 -3.49 -12.96 -7.15
N ILE A 191 -2.53 -13.36 -7.98
CA ILE A 191 -1.23 -12.70 -8.13
C ILE A 191 -1.17 -12.09 -9.54
N THR A 192 -1.03 -10.77 -9.62
CA THR A 192 -0.90 -10.04 -10.87
C THR A 192 0.53 -9.52 -11.01
N PRO A 193 1.31 -9.94 -12.00
CA PRO A 193 2.65 -9.42 -12.22
C PRO A 193 2.64 -7.93 -12.58
N LEU A 194 3.56 -7.15 -11.99
CA LEU A 194 3.83 -5.75 -12.32
C LEU A 194 5.15 -5.64 -13.09
N GLY A 195 5.35 -6.51 -14.06
CA GLY A 195 6.60 -6.64 -14.79
C GLY A 195 7.76 -7.00 -13.85
N ARG A 196 8.91 -6.32 -14.04
CA ARG A 196 10.10 -6.52 -13.19
C ARG A 196 10.00 -5.81 -11.83
N ALA A 197 8.94 -5.06 -11.55
CA ALA A 197 8.79 -4.33 -10.30
C ALA A 197 8.31 -5.23 -9.15
N GLY A 198 7.54 -6.27 -9.46
CA GLY A 198 7.00 -7.18 -8.46
C GLY A 198 5.60 -7.66 -8.80
N TYR A 199 4.75 -7.72 -7.78
CA TYR A 199 3.42 -8.30 -7.86
C TYR A 199 2.41 -7.41 -7.15
N LEU A 200 1.20 -7.36 -7.68
CA LEU A 200 0.00 -6.97 -6.95
C LEU A 200 -0.73 -8.25 -6.55
N VAL A 201 -1.08 -8.37 -5.29
CA VAL A 201 -1.70 -9.59 -4.76
C VAL A 201 -3.02 -9.23 -4.09
N HIS A 202 -4.06 -9.96 -4.49
CA HIS A 202 -5.35 -9.96 -3.83
C HIS A 202 -5.43 -11.18 -2.91
N PHE A 203 -5.67 -10.94 -1.65
CA PHE A 203 -5.91 -11.97 -0.63
C PHE A 203 -7.34 -11.90 -0.15
N VAL A 204 -7.85 -13.04 0.29
CA VAL A 204 -9.15 -13.16 0.95
C VAL A 204 -8.95 -13.83 2.31
N ARG A 205 -9.60 -13.35 3.34
CA ARG A 205 -9.57 -14.02 4.64
C ARG A 205 -10.21 -15.39 4.51
N ALA A 206 -9.51 -16.43 4.97
CA ALA A 206 -10.06 -17.78 5.00
C ALA A 206 -11.41 -17.78 5.72
N ALA A 207 -12.36 -18.56 5.20
CA ALA A 207 -13.61 -18.82 5.92
C ALA A 207 -13.27 -19.52 7.23
N ALA A 208 -13.88 -19.10 8.33
CA ALA A 208 -13.75 -19.74 9.61
C ALA A 208 -14.40 -21.12 9.61
#